data_252ca6dea95c491db61b47f1edda78c2
#
_entry.id   252ca6dea95c491db61b47f1edda78c2
#
_cell.length_a   1.000
_cell.length_b   1.000
_cell.length_c   1.000
_cell.angle_alpha   90.00
_cell.angle_beta   90.00
_cell.angle_gamma   90.00
#
_symmetry.space_group_name_H-M   'P 1'
#
loop_
_entity.id
_entity.type
_entity.pdbx_description
1 polymer ?
#
loop_
_entity_poly.entity_id
_entity_poly.type
_entity_poly.pdbx_seq_one_letter_code
_entity_poly.pdbx_strand_id
1 'polypeptide(L)'
;VYKRQVFALLDLVCLGFLIGQCIGRWGNFFNREAFGEETSSFLRMGLYNPVTGQTSYVHPTFLYESLWNLVGFLLLHFLSKGRKYDGQTALQYMAWYGAGRAVIEGLRTDSLYIPGTSLRVSQILAAVGCVVALVILAVQAVRKHDPSGLFVNRVAAGQALEAPSEEQPGKVPVEEKKSLKDRFQTWLRT
;
A
#
# COMPACT_ATOMS: atom_id res chain seq x y z
N VAL A 1 15.23 -12.15 3.45
CA VAL A 1 13.93 -12.85 3.26
C VAL A 1 12.80 -11.93 3.69
N TYR A 2 12.74 -11.41 4.90
CA TYR A 2 11.65 -10.57 5.42
C TYR A 2 11.33 -9.33 4.55
N LYS A 3 12.35 -8.60 4.09
CA LYS A 3 12.12 -7.40 3.27
C LYS A 3 11.34 -7.69 1.97
N ARG A 4 11.64 -8.81 1.30
CA ARG A 4 10.94 -9.20 0.07
C ARG A 4 9.51 -9.66 0.35
N GLN A 5 9.27 -10.35 1.48
CA GLN A 5 7.92 -10.74 1.91
C GLN A 5 7.04 -9.50 2.13
N VAL A 6 7.59 -8.45 2.77
CA VAL A 6 6.87 -7.19 2.98
C VAL A 6 6.49 -6.53 1.64
N PHE A 7 7.41 -6.46 0.67
CA PHE A 7 7.10 -5.86 -0.63
C PHE A 7 6.07 -6.68 -1.42
N ALA A 8 6.15 -8.01 -1.39
CA ALA A 8 5.14 -8.86 -2.02
C ALA A 8 3.77 -8.72 -1.35
N LEU A 9 3.73 -8.59 -0.02
CA LEU A 9 2.50 -8.32 0.73
C LEU A 9 1.92 -6.93 0.36
N LEU A 10 2.76 -5.90 0.26
CA LEU A 10 2.34 -4.56 -0.16
C LEU A 10 1.71 -4.58 -1.56
N ASP A 11 2.26 -5.33 -2.50
CA ASP A 11 1.68 -5.48 -3.84
C ASP A 11 0.24 -6.01 -3.80
N LEU A 12 -0.04 -6.96 -2.90
CA LEU A 12 -1.38 -7.51 -2.72
C LEU A 12 -2.32 -6.52 -2.01
N VAL A 13 -1.84 -5.93 -0.92
CA VAL A 13 -2.62 -5.01 -0.08
C VAL A 13 -3.01 -3.74 -0.84
N CYS A 14 -2.14 -3.22 -1.72
CA CYS A 14 -2.44 -2.04 -2.52
C CYS A 14 -3.62 -2.23 -3.49
N LEU A 15 -3.80 -3.43 -4.05
CA LEU A 15 -4.99 -3.75 -4.85
C LEU A 15 -6.26 -3.74 -3.98
N GLY A 16 -6.17 -4.31 -2.77
CA GLY A 16 -7.26 -4.27 -1.79
C GLY A 16 -7.61 -2.84 -1.37
N PHE A 17 -6.62 -1.96 -1.21
CA PHE A 17 -6.85 -0.55 -0.91
C PHE A 17 -7.64 0.17 -1.99
N LEU A 18 -7.35 -0.05 -3.28
CA LEU A 18 -8.08 0.59 -4.36
C LEU A 18 -9.57 0.23 -4.34
N ILE A 19 -9.90 -1.04 -4.13
CA ILE A 19 -11.30 -1.48 -3.99
C ILE A 19 -11.92 -0.92 -2.72
N GLY A 20 -11.23 -0.99 -1.58
CA GLY A 20 -11.71 -0.44 -0.31
C GLY A 20 -11.96 1.07 -0.40
N GLN A 21 -11.08 1.82 -1.04
CA GLN A 21 -11.25 3.25 -1.29
C GLN A 21 -12.40 3.52 -2.26
N CYS A 22 -12.53 2.75 -3.34
CA CYS A 22 -13.65 2.88 -4.28
C CYS A 22 -15.00 2.78 -3.56
N ILE A 23 -15.18 1.76 -2.73
CA ILE A 23 -16.43 1.54 -1.97
C ILE A 23 -16.56 2.57 -0.85
N GLY A 24 -15.48 2.86 -0.11
CA GLY A 24 -15.47 3.77 1.04
C GLY A 24 -15.89 5.20 0.67
N ARG A 25 -15.63 5.65 -0.58
CA ARG A 25 -16.07 6.98 -1.04
C ARG A 25 -17.58 7.14 -1.09
N TRP A 26 -18.35 6.08 -1.21
CA TRP A 26 -19.81 6.16 -1.12
C TRP A 26 -20.29 6.50 0.29
N GLY A 27 -19.48 6.22 1.34
CA GLY A 27 -19.75 6.72 2.69
C GLY A 27 -19.83 8.24 2.74
N ASN A 28 -18.93 8.96 2.05
CA ASN A 28 -18.97 10.43 1.96
C ASN A 28 -20.26 10.95 1.30
N PHE A 29 -20.79 10.22 0.32
CA PHE A 29 -22.07 10.55 -0.29
C PHE A 29 -23.22 10.44 0.71
N PHE A 30 -23.31 9.35 1.46
CA PHE A 30 -24.36 9.14 2.47
C PHE A 30 -24.24 10.12 3.63
N ASN A 31 -23.02 10.45 4.05
CA ASN A 31 -22.74 11.41 5.12
C ASN A 31 -22.88 12.88 4.66
N ARG A 32 -23.03 13.13 3.35
CA ARG A 32 -23.06 14.49 2.75
C ARG A 32 -21.83 15.31 3.09
N GLU A 33 -20.67 14.70 3.04
CA GLU A 33 -19.36 15.30 3.37
C GLU A 33 -18.37 15.20 2.20
N ALA A 34 -17.25 15.94 2.30
CA ALA A 34 -16.14 15.86 1.34
C ALA A 34 -16.57 16.12 -0.12
N PHE A 35 -17.54 17.00 -0.33
CA PHE A 35 -17.96 17.44 -1.66
C PHE A 35 -17.06 18.57 -2.18
N GLY A 36 -17.15 18.85 -3.48
CA GLY A 36 -16.38 19.89 -4.13
C GLY A 36 -17.09 21.25 -4.14
N GLU A 37 -16.46 22.23 -4.82
CA GLU A 37 -17.00 23.56 -5.01
C GLU A 37 -18.31 23.55 -5.83
N GLU A 38 -19.04 24.66 -5.79
CA GLU A 38 -20.25 24.84 -6.59
C GLU A 38 -19.93 24.75 -8.09
N THR A 39 -20.80 24.05 -8.82
CA THR A 39 -20.59 23.81 -10.25
C THR A 39 -21.86 23.72 -11.05
N SER A 40 -21.77 24.10 -12.30
CA SER A 40 -22.80 23.88 -13.33
C SER A 40 -22.54 22.64 -14.20
N SER A 41 -21.54 21.81 -13.84
CA SER A 41 -21.17 20.62 -14.61
C SER A 41 -22.35 19.65 -14.78
N PHE A 42 -22.34 18.87 -15.85
CA PHE A 42 -23.30 17.79 -16.11
C PHE A 42 -23.36 16.75 -14.96
N LEU A 43 -22.24 16.45 -14.34
CA LEU A 43 -22.11 15.48 -13.23
C LEU A 43 -22.30 16.11 -11.85
N ARG A 44 -22.99 17.26 -11.76
CA ARG A 44 -23.22 17.93 -10.48
C ARG A 44 -24.11 17.13 -9.54
N MET A 45 -23.86 17.24 -8.23
CA MET A 45 -24.67 16.67 -7.16
C MET A 45 -25.45 17.79 -6.45
N GLY A 46 -26.74 17.59 -6.21
CA GLY A 46 -27.56 18.54 -5.45
C GLY A 46 -27.43 18.27 -3.94
N LEU A 47 -27.09 19.30 -3.18
CA LEU A 47 -27.10 19.31 -1.71
C LEU A 47 -28.26 20.15 -1.22
N TYR A 48 -29.28 19.52 -0.65
CA TYR A 48 -30.40 20.21 -0.02
C TYR A 48 -30.00 20.66 1.39
N ASN A 49 -30.15 21.95 1.66
CA ASN A 49 -30.00 22.52 2.98
C ASN A 49 -31.38 22.68 3.65
N PRO A 50 -31.69 21.88 4.70
CA PRO A 50 -32.99 21.93 5.35
C PRO A 50 -33.28 23.24 6.11
N VAL A 51 -32.24 24.01 6.47
CA VAL A 51 -32.38 25.26 7.20
C VAL A 51 -32.79 26.42 6.28
N THR A 52 -32.19 26.47 5.08
CA THR A 52 -32.47 27.55 4.09
C THR A 52 -33.51 27.15 3.05
N GLY A 53 -33.86 25.85 2.95
CA GLY A 53 -34.75 25.32 1.93
C GLY A 53 -34.17 25.35 0.50
N GLN A 54 -32.88 25.66 0.36
CA GLN A 54 -32.21 25.79 -0.93
C GLN A 54 -31.40 24.56 -1.27
N THR A 55 -31.26 24.29 -2.58
CA THR A 55 -30.39 23.24 -3.10
C THR A 55 -29.19 23.89 -3.81
N SER A 56 -27.96 23.62 -3.33
CA SER A 56 -26.73 23.97 -4.03
C SER A 56 -26.24 22.79 -4.87
N TYR A 57 -25.62 23.08 -6.00
CA TYR A 57 -25.07 22.06 -6.91
C TYR A 57 -23.56 22.10 -6.86
N VAL A 58 -22.96 20.96 -6.47
CA VAL A 58 -21.52 20.84 -6.20
C VAL A 58 -20.87 19.72 -7.00
N HIS A 59 -19.54 19.73 -7.10
CA HIS A 59 -18.78 18.62 -7.67
C HIS A 59 -18.89 17.38 -6.80
N PRO A 60 -19.33 16.20 -7.34
CA PRO A 60 -19.40 14.93 -6.62
C PRO A 60 -18.00 14.29 -6.54
N THR A 61 -17.12 14.84 -5.71
CA THR A 61 -15.74 14.36 -5.58
C THR A 61 -15.66 12.92 -5.16
N PHE A 62 -16.63 12.42 -4.37
CA PHE A 62 -16.75 11.00 -4.00
C PHE A 62 -16.83 10.10 -5.24
N LEU A 63 -17.62 10.52 -6.26
CA LEU A 63 -17.79 9.77 -7.51
C LEU A 63 -16.51 9.78 -8.34
N TYR A 64 -15.85 10.93 -8.42
CA TYR A 64 -14.57 11.06 -9.15
C TYR A 64 -13.50 10.17 -8.54
N GLU A 65 -13.35 10.21 -7.21
CA GLU A 65 -12.39 9.36 -6.51
C GLU A 65 -12.76 7.87 -6.59
N SER A 66 -14.04 7.52 -6.50
CA SER A 66 -14.52 6.15 -6.63
C SER A 66 -14.20 5.57 -8.00
N LEU A 67 -14.54 6.29 -9.07
CA LEU A 67 -14.26 5.88 -10.45
C LEU A 67 -12.75 5.80 -10.73
N TRP A 68 -11.97 6.78 -10.24
CA TRP A 68 -10.51 6.77 -10.37
C TRP A 68 -9.90 5.53 -9.72
N ASN A 69 -10.32 5.19 -8.50
CA ASN A 69 -9.84 4.01 -7.79
C ASN A 69 -10.29 2.71 -8.47
N LEU A 70 -11.50 2.66 -9.02
CA LEU A 70 -11.98 1.49 -9.76
C LEU A 70 -11.15 1.25 -11.03
N VAL A 71 -10.92 2.31 -11.83
CA VAL A 71 -10.06 2.23 -13.03
C VAL A 71 -8.64 1.82 -12.64
N GLY A 72 -8.10 2.42 -11.56
CA GLY A 72 -6.80 2.05 -11.02
C GLY A 72 -6.71 0.58 -10.61
N PHE A 73 -7.73 0.06 -9.93
CA PHE A 73 -7.79 -1.35 -9.57
C PHE A 73 -7.75 -2.26 -10.80
N LEU A 74 -8.58 -2.01 -11.78
CA LEU A 74 -8.63 -2.82 -13.01
C LEU A 74 -7.28 -2.76 -13.74
N LEU A 75 -6.73 -1.57 -13.94
CA LEU A 75 -5.44 -1.37 -14.60
C LEU A 75 -4.31 -2.12 -13.86
N LEU A 76 -4.17 -1.88 -12.56
CA LEU A 76 -3.11 -2.46 -11.75
C LEU A 76 -3.29 -3.97 -11.55
N HIS A 77 -4.53 -4.47 -11.51
CA HIS A 77 -4.79 -5.90 -11.49
C HIS A 77 -4.22 -6.60 -12.73
N PHE A 78 -4.42 -6.03 -13.91
CA PHE A 78 -3.85 -6.61 -15.14
C PHE A 78 -2.34 -6.43 -15.22
N LEU A 79 -1.80 -5.26 -14.84
CA LEU A 79 -0.36 -5.00 -14.84
C LEU A 79 0.40 -5.84 -13.82
N SER A 80 -0.21 -6.17 -12.69
CA SER A 80 0.41 -6.98 -11.63
C SER A 80 0.74 -8.41 -12.08
N LYS A 81 0.04 -8.94 -13.09
CA LYS A 81 0.32 -10.26 -13.66
C LYS A 81 1.68 -10.31 -14.37
N GLY A 82 2.14 -9.19 -14.90
CA GLY A 82 3.44 -9.06 -15.58
C GLY A 82 4.52 -8.38 -14.75
N ARG A 83 4.37 -8.31 -13.41
CA ARG A 83 5.35 -7.67 -12.55
C ARG A 83 6.72 -8.35 -12.60
N LYS A 84 7.78 -7.54 -12.59
CA LYS A 84 9.16 -8.00 -12.72
C LYS A 84 9.90 -8.12 -11.38
N TYR A 85 9.43 -7.42 -10.34
CA TYR A 85 10.01 -7.42 -9.00
C TYR A 85 8.92 -7.18 -7.95
N ASP A 86 9.18 -7.61 -6.71
CA ASP A 86 8.28 -7.37 -5.58
C ASP A 86 8.29 -5.89 -5.19
N GLY A 87 7.10 -5.32 -4.96
CA GLY A 87 6.90 -3.89 -4.71
C GLY A 87 6.56 -3.06 -5.96
N GLN A 88 6.58 -3.66 -7.15
CA GLN A 88 6.24 -2.94 -8.39
C GLN A 88 4.80 -2.44 -8.38
N THR A 89 3.85 -3.29 -7.98
CA THR A 89 2.42 -2.92 -7.93
C THR A 89 2.17 -1.85 -6.87
N ALA A 90 2.88 -1.91 -5.75
CA ALA A 90 2.81 -0.89 -4.71
C ALA A 90 3.29 0.49 -5.20
N LEU A 91 4.39 0.54 -5.96
CA LEU A 91 4.87 1.77 -6.59
C LEU A 91 3.87 2.30 -7.64
N GLN A 92 3.30 1.42 -8.45
CA GLN A 92 2.26 1.77 -9.43
C GLN A 92 1.01 2.32 -8.74
N TYR A 93 0.60 1.71 -7.61
CA TYR A 93 -0.49 2.23 -6.77
C TYR A 93 -0.18 3.64 -6.26
N MET A 94 1.04 3.86 -5.72
CA MET A 94 1.45 5.16 -5.19
C MET A 94 1.45 6.24 -6.27
N ALA A 95 1.89 5.91 -7.49
CA ALA A 95 1.83 6.81 -8.64
C ALA A 95 0.39 7.11 -9.06
N TRP A 96 -0.45 6.09 -9.22
CA TRP A 96 -1.84 6.23 -9.64
C TRP A 96 -2.68 7.01 -8.63
N TYR A 97 -2.66 6.55 -7.37
CA TYR A 97 -3.43 7.19 -6.30
C TYR A 97 -2.94 8.63 -6.05
N GLY A 98 -1.61 8.83 -6.03
CA GLY A 98 -1.02 10.15 -5.86
C GLY A 98 -1.43 11.13 -6.96
N ALA A 99 -1.45 10.69 -8.23
CA ALA A 99 -1.92 11.51 -9.35
C ALA A 99 -3.39 11.91 -9.20
N GLY A 100 -4.27 10.94 -8.91
CA GLY A 100 -5.69 11.21 -8.69
C GLY A 100 -5.94 12.15 -7.51
N ARG A 101 -5.25 11.90 -6.39
CA ARG A 101 -5.38 12.73 -5.19
C ARG A 101 -4.89 14.15 -5.42
N ALA A 102 -3.78 14.33 -6.14
CA ALA A 102 -3.25 15.65 -6.46
C ALA A 102 -4.22 16.50 -7.29
N VAL A 103 -4.97 15.87 -8.19
CA VAL A 103 -5.96 16.56 -9.05
C VAL A 103 -7.28 16.79 -8.29
N ILE A 104 -7.86 15.73 -7.70
CA ILE A 104 -9.19 15.79 -7.10
C ILE A 104 -9.21 16.64 -5.83
N GLU A 105 -8.12 16.66 -5.06
CA GLU A 105 -7.98 17.54 -3.89
C GLU A 105 -8.12 19.01 -4.27
N GLY A 106 -7.75 19.37 -5.49
CA GLY A 106 -7.94 20.72 -6.03
C GLY A 106 -9.41 21.17 -6.10
N LEU A 107 -10.37 20.23 -6.17
CA LEU A 107 -11.80 20.50 -6.26
C LEU A 107 -12.51 20.49 -4.90
N ARG A 108 -11.85 20.05 -3.83
CA ARG A 108 -12.46 19.89 -2.50
C ARG A 108 -12.50 21.19 -1.72
N THR A 109 -13.56 21.36 -0.94
CA THR A 109 -13.76 22.54 -0.09
C THR A 109 -13.21 22.38 1.33
N ASP A 110 -13.02 21.15 1.79
CA ASP A 110 -12.62 20.79 3.15
C ASP A 110 -11.11 20.48 3.30
N SER A 111 -10.28 21.01 2.39
CA SER A 111 -8.85 20.74 2.35
C SER A 111 -8.08 21.51 3.42
N LEU A 112 -7.04 20.86 3.99
CA LEU A 112 -6.13 21.49 4.95
C LEU A 112 -5.04 22.27 4.19
N TYR A 113 -4.95 23.59 4.45
CA TYR A 113 -3.96 24.47 3.83
C TYR A 113 -2.72 24.65 4.69
N ILE A 114 -1.58 24.89 4.05
CA ILE A 114 -0.36 25.31 4.75
C ILE A 114 -0.55 26.77 5.18
N PRO A 115 -0.33 27.12 6.46
CA PRO A 115 -0.46 28.49 6.96
C PRO A 115 0.31 29.49 6.08
N GLY A 116 -0.37 30.55 5.63
CA GLY A 116 0.23 31.61 4.80
C GLY A 116 0.36 31.29 3.31
N THR A 117 -0.19 30.14 2.84
CA THR A 117 -0.16 29.77 1.41
C THR A 117 -1.52 29.25 0.94
N SER A 118 -1.74 29.23 -0.38
CA SER A 118 -2.90 28.58 -1.00
C SER A 118 -2.65 27.08 -1.29
N LEU A 119 -1.55 26.52 -0.79
CA LEU A 119 -1.16 25.13 -1.06
C LEU A 119 -1.82 24.17 -0.06
N ARG A 120 -2.39 23.09 -0.57
CA ARG A 120 -3.02 22.04 0.23
C ARG A 120 -2.00 20.97 0.60
N VAL A 121 -1.89 20.64 1.89
CA VAL A 121 -0.90 19.69 2.42
C VAL A 121 -1.03 18.32 1.73
N SER A 122 -2.26 17.80 1.67
CA SER A 122 -2.55 16.50 1.05
C SER A 122 -2.22 16.46 -0.43
N GLN A 123 -2.44 17.57 -1.15
CA GLN A 123 -2.12 17.70 -2.58
C GLN A 123 -0.62 17.62 -2.83
N ILE A 124 0.19 18.33 -2.03
CA ILE A 124 1.65 18.31 -2.15
C ILE A 124 2.20 16.93 -1.85
N LEU A 125 1.77 16.32 -0.73
CA LEU A 125 2.22 14.98 -0.35
C LEU A 125 1.89 13.95 -1.43
N ALA A 126 0.70 14.03 -2.02
CA ALA A 126 0.26 13.16 -3.09
C ALA A 126 1.10 13.37 -4.37
N ALA A 127 1.35 14.62 -4.75
CA ALA A 127 2.18 14.96 -5.91
C ALA A 127 3.63 14.50 -5.74
N VAL A 128 4.23 14.76 -4.57
CA VAL A 128 5.59 14.30 -4.26
C VAL A 128 5.67 12.78 -4.27
N GLY A 129 4.73 12.09 -3.63
CA GLY A 129 4.66 10.63 -3.63
C GLY A 129 4.53 10.06 -5.04
N CYS A 130 3.70 10.68 -5.88
CA CYS A 130 3.53 10.31 -7.28
C CYS A 130 4.86 10.43 -8.05
N VAL A 131 5.54 11.58 -7.95
CA VAL A 131 6.82 11.82 -8.64
C VAL A 131 7.89 10.84 -8.17
N VAL A 132 8.02 10.64 -6.87
CA VAL A 132 8.99 9.67 -6.31
C VAL A 132 8.70 8.26 -6.82
N ALA A 133 7.45 7.83 -6.83
CA ALA A 133 7.08 6.51 -7.33
C ALA A 133 7.39 6.37 -8.83
N LEU A 134 7.10 7.38 -9.64
CA LEU A 134 7.41 7.39 -11.07
C LEU A 134 8.92 7.35 -11.34
N VAL A 135 9.73 8.11 -10.58
CA VAL A 135 11.18 8.08 -10.69
C VAL A 135 11.72 6.69 -10.35
N ILE A 136 11.26 6.08 -9.26
CA ILE A 136 11.68 4.73 -8.89
C ILE A 136 11.26 3.71 -9.96
N LEU A 137 10.03 3.79 -10.48
CA LEU A 137 9.55 2.92 -11.57
C LEU A 137 10.41 3.08 -12.82
N ALA A 138 10.76 4.32 -13.21
CA ALA A 138 11.64 4.60 -14.36
C ALA A 138 13.04 4.01 -14.17
N VAL A 139 13.65 4.20 -12.99
CA VAL A 139 14.95 3.60 -12.65
C VAL A 139 14.89 2.09 -12.69
N GLN A 140 13.82 1.49 -12.16
CA GLN A 140 13.66 0.04 -12.16
C GLN A 140 13.37 -0.51 -13.56
N ALA A 141 12.73 0.26 -14.44
CA ALA A 141 12.44 -0.17 -15.81
C ALA A 141 13.70 -0.44 -16.64
N VAL A 142 14.81 0.31 -16.38
CA VAL A 142 16.09 0.13 -17.07
C VAL A 142 16.99 -0.95 -16.44
N ARG A 143 16.64 -1.42 -15.23
CA ARG A 143 17.36 -2.50 -14.55
C ARG A 143 16.92 -3.87 -15.07
N LYS A 144 17.86 -4.79 -15.16
CA LYS A 144 17.54 -6.19 -15.44
C LYS A 144 16.96 -6.84 -14.19
N HIS A 145 15.78 -7.43 -14.32
CA HIS A 145 15.11 -8.17 -13.24
C HIS A 145 15.03 -9.64 -13.63
N ASP A 146 15.36 -10.51 -12.69
CA ASP A 146 15.18 -11.94 -12.83
C ASP A 146 13.82 -12.34 -12.23
N PRO A 147 12.88 -12.85 -13.03
CA PRO A 147 11.57 -13.30 -12.54
C PRO A 147 11.65 -14.40 -11.48
N SER A 148 12.73 -15.20 -11.45
CA SER A 148 12.95 -16.21 -10.40
C SER A 148 13.11 -15.57 -9.01
N GLY A 149 13.53 -14.31 -8.96
CA GLY A 149 13.68 -13.54 -7.74
C GLY A 149 12.36 -13.09 -7.09
N LEU A 150 11.23 -13.18 -7.77
CA LEU A 150 9.92 -12.87 -7.22
C LEU A 150 9.57 -13.80 -6.05
N PHE A 151 9.02 -13.24 -4.98
CA PHE A 151 8.64 -14.01 -3.79
C PHE A 151 7.71 -15.18 -4.13
N VAL A 152 6.71 -14.95 -4.98
CA VAL A 152 5.76 -15.99 -5.42
C VAL A 152 6.47 -17.15 -6.11
N ASN A 153 7.42 -16.88 -6.99
CA ASN A 153 8.16 -17.91 -7.73
C ASN A 153 9.10 -18.69 -6.80
N ARG A 154 9.69 -18.01 -5.81
CA ARG A 154 10.52 -18.65 -4.79
C ARG A 154 9.72 -19.56 -3.87
N VAL A 155 8.51 -19.15 -3.48
CA VAL A 155 7.59 -20.01 -2.69
C VAL A 155 7.19 -21.23 -3.51
N ALA A 156 6.85 -21.04 -4.79
CA ALA A 156 6.52 -22.14 -5.69
C ALA A 156 7.68 -23.12 -5.88
N ALA A 157 8.92 -22.64 -5.84
CA ALA A 157 10.14 -23.46 -5.91
C ALA A 157 10.55 -24.10 -4.56
N GLY A 158 9.77 -23.92 -3.49
CA GLY A 158 10.08 -24.44 -2.16
C GLY A 158 11.19 -23.70 -1.40
N GLN A 159 11.72 -22.61 -1.94
CA GLN A 159 12.89 -21.89 -1.40
C GLN A 159 12.54 -20.79 -0.36
N ALA A 160 11.27 -20.44 -0.22
CA ALA A 160 10.90 -19.25 0.54
C ALA A 160 10.45 -19.53 1.98
N LEU A 161 10.33 -20.77 2.39
CA LEU A 161 9.80 -21.16 3.70
C LEU A 161 10.86 -21.50 4.74
N GLU A 162 12.14 -21.40 4.42
CA GLU A 162 13.13 -21.34 5.48
C GLU A 162 12.93 -20.01 6.23
N ALA A 163 12.11 -20.05 7.27
CA ALA A 163 12.25 -19.09 8.36
C ALA A 163 13.74 -18.98 8.67
N PRO A 164 14.30 -17.79 9.00
CA PRO A 164 15.60 -17.74 9.62
C PRO A 164 15.49 -18.75 10.75
N SER A 165 16.32 -19.80 10.69
CA SER A 165 16.50 -20.65 11.85
C SER A 165 16.65 -19.65 12.98
N GLU A 166 15.70 -19.63 13.93
CA GLU A 166 15.96 -19.03 15.22
C GLU A 166 17.36 -19.54 15.52
N GLU A 167 18.34 -18.64 15.60
CA GLU A 167 19.58 -18.97 16.27
C GLU A 167 19.12 -19.59 17.57
N GLN A 168 19.13 -20.91 17.61
CA GLN A 168 18.84 -21.61 18.85
C GLN A 168 19.85 -20.99 19.79
N PRO A 169 19.43 -20.29 20.86
CA PRO A 169 20.35 -19.66 21.77
C PRO A 169 21.23 -20.78 22.24
N GLY A 170 22.53 -20.75 21.77
CA GLY A 170 23.57 -21.68 22.04
C GLY A 170 23.09 -23.09 22.33
N LYS A 171 23.19 -24.01 21.36
CA LYS A 171 23.49 -25.39 21.75
C LYS A 171 24.78 -25.31 22.58
N VAL A 172 24.60 -25.05 23.85
CA VAL A 172 25.64 -25.45 24.85
C VAL A 172 25.90 -26.89 24.47
N PRO A 173 27.17 -27.28 24.16
CA PRO A 173 27.47 -28.65 23.90
C PRO A 173 26.89 -29.41 25.10
N VAL A 174 25.93 -30.29 24.82
CA VAL A 174 25.47 -31.21 25.87
C VAL A 174 26.70 -32.04 26.20
N GLU A 175 27.43 -31.58 27.21
CA GLU A 175 28.44 -32.38 27.85
C GLU A 175 27.70 -33.65 28.21
N GLU A 176 28.04 -34.70 27.47
CA GLU A 176 27.52 -36.04 27.68
C GLU A 176 27.65 -36.31 29.17
N LYS A 177 26.55 -36.23 29.91
CA LYS A 177 26.54 -36.49 31.35
C LYS A 177 27.02 -37.89 31.51
N LYS A 178 28.34 -38.03 31.69
CA LYS A 178 28.96 -39.30 32.08
C LYS A 178 28.11 -39.87 33.20
N SER A 179 27.62 -41.08 32.96
CA SER A 179 26.77 -41.79 33.91
C SER A 179 27.44 -41.75 35.29
N LEU A 180 26.64 -41.62 36.35
CA LEU A 180 27.15 -41.71 37.73
C LEU A 180 28.06 -42.91 37.93
N LYS A 181 27.82 -44.02 37.23
CA LYS A 181 28.69 -45.23 37.22
C LYS A 181 30.06 -44.91 36.61
N ASP A 182 30.18 -44.16 35.56
CA ASP A 182 31.46 -43.84 34.91
C ASP A 182 32.27 -42.85 35.76
N ARG A 183 31.63 -41.94 36.46
CA ARG A 183 32.28 -41.04 37.42
C ARG A 183 32.78 -41.79 38.65
N PHE A 184 32.04 -42.78 39.12
CA PHE A 184 32.43 -43.62 40.27
C PHE A 184 33.59 -44.54 39.93
N GLN A 185 33.63 -45.14 38.73
CA GLN A 185 34.72 -45.92 38.25
C GLN A 185 36.05 -45.16 38.06
N THR A 186 35.93 -43.89 37.61
CA THR A 186 37.07 -43.00 37.43
C THR A 186 37.67 -42.63 38.80
N TRP A 187 36.81 -42.40 39.80
CA TRP A 187 37.25 -42.10 41.17
C TRP A 187 37.93 -43.29 41.89
N LEU A 188 37.54 -44.53 41.58
CA LEU A 188 38.18 -45.76 42.16
C LEU A 188 39.55 -46.09 41.54
N ARG A 189 39.94 -45.42 40.45
CA ARG A 189 41.25 -45.65 39.79
C ARG A 189 42.30 -44.57 40.09
N THR A 190 41.95 -43.54 40.82
CA THR A 190 42.83 -42.51 41.36
C THR A 190 43.05 -42.74 42.85
#